data_e902ebe40f64f59bccc2dbb9bbc026a0
#
_entry.id   e902ebe40f64f59bccc2dbb9bbc026a0
#
_cell.length_a   1.000
_cell.length_b   1.000
_cell.length_c   1.000
_cell.angle_alpha   90.00
_cell.angle_beta   90.00
_cell.angle_gamma   90.00
#
_symmetry.space_group_name_H-M   'P 1'
#
loop_
_entity.id
_entity.type
_entity.pdbx_description
1 polymer ?
#
loop_
_entity_poly.entity_id
_entity_poly.type
_entity_poly.pdbx_seq_one_letter_code
_entity_poly.pdbx_strand_id
1 'polypeptide(L)'
;PDKANYRGWQMQKYYEDSLDWENNPLFGWCEKNTKKDGTKYNLYTDGLKIYTTLDSRMQQYAEDAVTEHLKELQGYFFKEKKGAKKAPYTFRLTQEQVDEILGRAMRLSDRYRIMKKAGATEAEIKKAFDTPEEMSVFSWEGEKDTIMTPMDSIRYYKFFLRAGFMSMDPRSGHVKAYVGGPNYHYFQYDMAMVGRRQVGSTIKPFLYTLAMENGFSPCDEVRHVEYTLIDENGKPWTPRNANKKLIGDMVTVKWGLANSDNWITAYLMSKLNPYNLKRLIHTFGVRNRDIVPSVSLCLGPCEISVGEMVSAYTAFPNKGIRVAPLFVTRIEDNDGNVLATFAPEMQEVISVSSAYKMLVMLRAVVNEGTGGRVRRLGVKADMGGKTGT
;
A
#
# COMPACT_ATOMS: atom_id res chain seq x y z
N PRO A 1 -2.61 21.99 8.52
CA PRO A 1 -3.76 21.84 7.61
C PRO A 1 -5.01 22.48 8.21
N ASP A 2 -5.79 23.20 7.36
CA ASP A 2 -7.05 23.80 7.81
C ASP A 2 -8.19 22.79 7.61
N LYS A 3 -8.87 22.44 8.72
CA LYS A 3 -9.96 21.45 8.75
C LYS A 3 -11.11 21.81 7.79
N ALA A 4 -11.33 23.10 7.52
CA ALA A 4 -12.38 23.57 6.60
C ALA A 4 -12.21 23.06 5.17
N ASN A 5 -10.98 22.67 4.78
CA ASN A 5 -10.64 22.15 3.45
C ASN A 5 -10.91 20.65 3.29
N TYR A 6 -11.32 19.96 4.35
CA TYR A 6 -11.51 18.50 4.37
C TYR A 6 -12.96 18.15 4.74
N ARG A 7 -13.58 17.24 4.00
CA ARG A 7 -14.97 16.83 4.23
C ARG A 7 -15.16 15.32 4.07
N GLY A 8 -16.06 14.75 4.87
CA GLY A 8 -16.45 13.35 4.78
C GLY A 8 -15.23 12.38 4.82
N TRP A 9 -15.06 11.60 3.76
CA TRP A 9 -13.97 10.63 3.64
C TRP A 9 -12.56 11.25 3.68
N GLN A 10 -12.41 12.55 3.43
CA GLN A 10 -11.13 13.25 3.51
C GLN A 10 -10.69 13.50 4.97
N MET A 11 -11.53 13.25 5.97
CA MET A 11 -11.20 13.46 7.38
C MET A 11 -10.04 12.55 7.83
N GLN A 12 -9.89 11.35 7.27
CA GLN A 12 -8.72 10.51 7.52
C GLN A 12 -7.44 11.19 7.04
N LYS A 13 -7.47 11.77 5.83
CA LYS A 13 -6.33 12.53 5.30
C LYS A 13 -6.02 13.78 6.14
N TYR A 14 -7.04 14.51 6.60
CA TYR A 14 -6.84 15.63 7.51
C TYR A 14 -6.11 15.21 8.79
N TYR A 15 -6.53 14.09 9.38
CA TYR A 15 -5.88 13.54 10.56
C TYR A 15 -4.38 13.21 10.29
N GLU A 16 -4.09 12.56 9.17
CA GLU A 16 -2.72 12.22 8.78
C GLU A 16 -1.86 13.45 8.48
N ASP A 17 -2.40 14.39 7.71
CA ASP A 17 -1.71 15.65 7.39
C ASP A 17 -1.45 16.48 8.67
N SER A 18 -2.36 16.42 9.65
CA SER A 18 -2.18 17.09 10.94
C SER A 18 -1.06 16.46 11.76
N LEU A 19 -1.02 15.12 11.82
CA LEU A 19 0.07 14.40 12.48
C LEU A 19 1.43 14.68 11.81
N ASP A 20 1.46 14.68 10.47
CA ASP A 20 2.67 14.96 9.71
C ASP A 20 3.09 16.43 9.90
N TRP A 21 2.13 17.35 9.96
CA TRP A 21 2.43 18.75 10.24
C TRP A 21 3.09 18.94 11.60
N GLU A 22 2.61 18.24 12.63
CA GLU A 22 3.14 18.35 14.00
C GLU A 22 4.46 17.60 14.18
N ASN A 23 4.56 16.38 13.64
CA ASN A 23 5.62 15.45 14.02
C ASN A 23 6.67 15.19 12.93
N ASN A 24 6.38 15.53 11.66
CA ASN A 24 7.33 15.34 10.57
C ASN A 24 7.98 16.67 10.18
N PRO A 25 9.26 16.90 10.51
CA PRO A 25 9.94 18.17 10.22
C PRO A 25 10.09 18.45 8.72
N LEU A 26 10.06 17.43 7.86
CA LEU A 26 10.12 17.59 6.41
C LEU A 26 8.76 18.03 5.83
N PHE A 27 7.65 17.57 6.41
CA PHE A 27 6.31 17.89 5.90
C PHE A 27 6.02 19.39 6.06
N GLY A 28 5.78 20.08 4.93
CA GLY A 28 5.57 21.53 4.91
C GLY A 28 6.80 22.34 5.26
N TRP A 29 8.02 21.83 5.05
CA TRP A 29 9.26 22.47 5.48
C TRP A 29 9.38 23.91 4.98
N CYS A 30 9.06 24.20 3.72
CA CYS A 30 9.11 25.56 3.16
C CYS A 30 8.12 26.51 3.87
N GLU A 31 6.97 26.02 4.30
CA GLU A 31 5.97 26.82 5.02
C GLU A 31 6.31 27.03 6.51
N LYS A 32 7.03 26.10 7.11
CA LYS A 32 7.45 26.18 8.52
C LYS A 32 8.69 27.04 8.72
N ASN A 33 9.49 27.22 7.69
CA ASN A 33 10.78 27.92 7.78
C ASN A 33 10.78 29.22 7.00
N THR A 34 11.59 30.18 7.46
CA THR A 34 11.76 31.49 6.83
C THR A 34 13.23 31.77 6.57
N LYS A 35 13.49 32.50 5.49
CA LYS A 35 14.81 33.03 5.16
C LYS A 35 15.18 34.17 6.13
N LYS A 36 16.44 34.62 6.08
CA LYS A 36 16.96 35.75 6.93
C LYS A 36 16.20 37.06 6.72
N ASP A 37 15.63 37.27 5.53
CA ASP A 37 14.80 38.41 5.18
C ASP A 37 13.35 38.31 5.65
N GLY A 38 12.96 37.22 6.33
CA GLY A 38 11.60 36.95 6.81
C GLY A 38 10.65 36.33 5.78
N THR A 39 11.09 36.15 4.54
CA THR A 39 10.26 35.51 3.52
C THR A 39 10.30 33.96 3.63
N LYS A 40 9.27 33.29 3.12
CA LYS A 40 9.22 31.82 3.07
C LYS A 40 10.16 31.28 2.01
N TYR A 41 10.64 30.05 2.22
CA TYR A 41 11.38 29.32 1.20
C TYR A 41 10.46 28.92 0.04
N ASN A 42 10.98 28.99 -1.19
CA ASN A 42 10.34 28.51 -2.40
C ASN A 42 11.15 27.38 -3.01
N LEU A 43 10.54 26.20 -3.08
CA LEU A 43 11.18 24.98 -3.58
C LEU A 43 11.75 25.13 -5.01
N TYR A 44 11.12 25.96 -5.84
CA TYR A 44 11.43 26.08 -7.26
C TYR A 44 12.37 27.24 -7.60
N THR A 45 12.47 28.26 -6.74
CA THR A 45 13.18 29.49 -7.08
C THR A 45 14.38 29.80 -6.18
N ASP A 46 14.49 29.20 -5.01
CA ASP A 46 15.54 29.55 -4.03
C ASP A 46 16.83 28.71 -4.18
N GLY A 47 16.93 27.85 -5.21
CA GLY A 47 18.14 27.07 -5.47
C GLY A 47 18.49 26.06 -4.38
N LEU A 48 17.48 25.52 -3.70
CA LEU A 48 17.68 24.53 -2.65
C LEU A 48 18.31 23.25 -3.17
N LYS A 49 19.33 22.75 -2.50
CA LYS A 49 19.95 21.44 -2.74
C LYS A 49 19.35 20.43 -1.76
N ILE A 50 18.56 19.48 -2.29
CA ILE A 50 17.85 18.49 -1.50
C ILE A 50 18.52 17.13 -1.67
N TYR A 51 19.10 16.61 -0.58
CA TYR A 51 19.78 15.32 -0.55
C TYR A 51 18.80 14.23 -0.20
N THR A 52 18.43 13.43 -1.19
CA THR A 52 17.52 12.30 -1.03
C THR A 52 18.25 11.01 -0.65
N THR A 53 17.50 10.03 -0.17
CA THR A 53 18.02 8.70 0.19
C THR A 53 17.97 7.70 -0.98
N LEU A 54 17.39 8.11 -2.11
CA LEU A 54 17.21 7.25 -3.28
C LEU A 54 18.57 6.81 -3.86
N ASP A 55 18.65 5.55 -4.26
CA ASP A 55 19.74 5.00 -5.06
C ASP A 55 19.24 4.87 -6.50
N SER A 56 19.89 5.61 -7.43
CA SER A 56 19.44 5.70 -8.83
C SER A 56 19.40 4.35 -9.54
N ARG A 57 20.32 3.43 -9.22
CA ARG A 57 20.35 2.07 -9.81
C ARG A 57 19.21 1.22 -9.26
N MET A 58 18.97 1.26 -7.94
CA MET A 58 17.84 0.55 -7.35
C MET A 58 16.52 1.11 -7.84
N GLN A 59 16.42 2.44 -8.02
CA GLN A 59 15.23 3.08 -8.60
C GLN A 59 14.97 2.57 -10.02
N GLN A 60 15.99 2.55 -10.88
CA GLN A 60 15.86 2.04 -12.24
C GLN A 60 15.41 0.57 -12.26
N TYR A 61 16.02 -0.29 -11.44
CA TYR A 61 15.62 -1.71 -11.33
C TYR A 61 14.18 -1.87 -10.86
N ALA A 62 13.71 -1.02 -9.95
CA ALA A 62 12.33 -1.06 -9.48
C ALA A 62 11.34 -0.64 -10.58
N GLU A 63 11.65 0.42 -11.32
CA GLU A 63 10.83 0.90 -12.45
C GLU A 63 10.76 -0.14 -13.58
N ASP A 64 11.89 -0.73 -13.94
CA ASP A 64 11.98 -1.78 -14.97
C ASP A 64 11.17 -3.01 -14.54
N ALA A 65 11.35 -3.49 -13.31
CA ALA A 65 10.63 -4.65 -12.79
C ALA A 65 9.11 -4.42 -12.71
N VAL A 66 8.67 -3.24 -12.27
CA VAL A 66 7.24 -2.88 -12.22
C VAL A 66 6.67 -2.81 -13.64
N THR A 67 7.39 -2.20 -14.57
CA THR A 67 6.96 -2.05 -15.97
C THR A 67 6.84 -3.41 -16.65
N GLU A 68 7.87 -4.24 -16.57
CA GLU A 68 7.90 -5.58 -17.19
C GLU A 68 6.75 -6.45 -16.64
N HIS A 69 6.62 -6.51 -15.31
CA HIS A 69 5.62 -7.36 -14.69
C HIS A 69 4.18 -6.87 -14.93
N LEU A 70 3.94 -5.56 -14.85
CA LEU A 70 2.61 -5.02 -15.12
C LEU A 70 2.21 -5.15 -16.59
N LYS A 71 3.14 -5.02 -17.52
CA LYS A 71 2.90 -5.26 -18.95
C LYS A 71 2.42 -6.69 -19.20
N GLU A 72 3.09 -7.68 -18.60
CA GLU A 72 2.70 -9.08 -18.68
C GLU A 72 1.29 -9.32 -18.07
N LEU A 73 1.09 -8.86 -16.84
CA LEU A 73 -0.20 -9.00 -16.14
C LEU A 73 -1.35 -8.30 -16.87
N GLN A 74 -1.09 -7.14 -17.45
CA GLN A 74 -2.06 -6.39 -18.24
C GLN A 74 -2.54 -7.21 -19.46
N GLY A 75 -1.64 -7.93 -20.09
CA GLY A 75 -1.99 -8.84 -21.20
C GLY A 75 -2.94 -9.94 -20.75
N TYR A 76 -2.70 -10.57 -19.60
CA TYR A 76 -3.63 -11.54 -19.00
C TYR A 76 -4.96 -10.90 -18.62
N PHE A 77 -4.94 -9.74 -18.01
CA PHE A 77 -6.15 -9.02 -17.61
C PHE A 77 -7.03 -8.65 -18.80
N PHE A 78 -6.45 -8.15 -19.89
CA PHE A 78 -7.21 -7.87 -21.12
C PHE A 78 -7.86 -9.12 -21.70
N LYS A 79 -7.14 -10.26 -21.69
CA LYS A 79 -7.70 -11.54 -22.17
C LYS A 79 -8.87 -12.01 -21.29
N GLU A 80 -8.71 -11.93 -19.97
CA GLU A 80 -9.76 -12.33 -19.01
C GLU A 80 -11.01 -11.45 -19.12
N LYS A 81 -10.83 -10.14 -19.34
CA LYS A 81 -11.95 -9.17 -19.41
C LYS A 81 -12.55 -9.00 -20.78
N LYS A 82 -12.01 -9.70 -21.81
CA LYS A 82 -12.51 -9.61 -23.18
C LYS A 82 -14.00 -10.04 -23.24
N GLY A 83 -14.85 -9.15 -23.76
CA GLY A 83 -16.29 -9.41 -23.91
C GLY A 83 -17.12 -9.22 -22.63
N ALA A 84 -16.51 -8.90 -21.49
CA ALA A 84 -17.25 -8.60 -20.26
C ALA A 84 -17.90 -7.21 -20.35
N LYS A 85 -19.25 -7.15 -20.31
CA LYS A 85 -20.04 -5.92 -20.53
C LYS A 85 -19.69 -4.76 -19.59
N LYS A 86 -19.26 -5.06 -18.36
CA LYS A 86 -18.92 -4.05 -17.32
C LYS A 86 -17.41 -3.95 -17.07
N ALA A 87 -16.57 -4.52 -17.93
CA ALA A 87 -15.14 -4.43 -17.77
C ALA A 87 -14.66 -2.97 -17.66
N PRO A 88 -13.62 -2.67 -16.85
CA PRO A 88 -12.82 -3.61 -16.03
C PRO A 88 -13.47 -4.01 -14.70
N TYR A 89 -14.66 -3.52 -14.40
CA TYR A 89 -15.34 -3.68 -13.11
C TYR A 89 -15.85 -5.10 -12.90
N THR A 90 -16.08 -5.44 -11.63
CA THR A 90 -16.71 -6.71 -11.25
C THR A 90 -18.17 -6.78 -11.74
N PHE A 91 -18.63 -7.97 -12.08
CA PHE A 91 -20.04 -8.23 -12.44
C PHE A 91 -21.04 -7.89 -11.32
N ARG A 92 -20.55 -7.78 -10.07
CA ARG A 92 -21.39 -7.46 -8.89
C ARG A 92 -21.87 -6.00 -8.87
N LEU A 93 -21.18 -5.09 -9.56
CA LEU A 93 -21.63 -3.70 -9.66
C LEU A 93 -22.82 -3.57 -10.62
N THR A 94 -23.78 -2.70 -10.28
CA THR A 94 -24.85 -2.31 -11.22
C THR A 94 -24.28 -1.38 -12.30
N GLN A 95 -25.05 -1.18 -13.39
CA GLN A 95 -24.63 -0.21 -14.41
C GLN A 95 -24.59 1.21 -13.87
N GLU A 96 -25.58 1.58 -13.04
CA GLU A 96 -25.65 2.88 -12.39
C GLU A 96 -24.42 3.17 -11.51
N GLN A 97 -23.92 2.14 -10.79
CA GLN A 97 -22.70 2.27 -9.99
C GLN A 97 -21.46 2.49 -10.87
N VAL A 98 -21.38 1.80 -12.02
CA VAL A 98 -20.29 2.02 -12.99
C VAL A 98 -20.37 3.44 -13.57
N ASP A 99 -21.56 3.90 -13.94
CA ASP A 99 -21.79 5.25 -14.50
C ASP A 99 -21.47 6.32 -13.46
N GLU A 100 -21.79 6.11 -12.19
CA GLU A 100 -21.41 6.99 -11.09
C GLU A 100 -19.88 7.09 -10.93
N ILE A 101 -19.16 5.96 -11.00
CA ILE A 101 -17.68 5.92 -10.94
C ILE A 101 -17.08 6.73 -12.09
N LEU A 102 -17.59 6.54 -13.30
CA LEU A 102 -17.12 7.25 -14.48
C LEU A 102 -17.46 8.75 -14.41
N GLY A 103 -18.67 9.10 -13.98
CA GLY A 103 -19.08 10.49 -13.78
C GLY A 103 -18.26 11.19 -12.70
N ARG A 104 -17.88 10.50 -11.63
CA ARG A 104 -16.94 11.04 -10.63
C ARG A 104 -15.56 11.29 -11.22
N ALA A 105 -15.04 10.34 -12.02
CA ALA A 105 -13.75 10.48 -12.68
C ALA A 105 -13.77 11.67 -13.67
N MET A 106 -14.86 11.87 -14.42
CA MET A 106 -15.07 13.02 -15.30
C MET A 106 -14.97 14.33 -14.51
N ARG A 107 -15.72 14.46 -13.40
CA ARG A 107 -15.74 15.68 -12.57
C ARG A 107 -14.39 15.97 -11.91
N LEU A 108 -13.54 14.98 -11.70
CA LEU A 108 -12.19 15.15 -11.15
C LEU A 108 -11.13 15.49 -12.19
N SER A 109 -11.45 15.40 -13.50
CA SER A 109 -10.50 15.71 -14.56
C SER A 109 -10.24 17.22 -14.70
N ASP A 110 -9.05 17.58 -15.20
CA ASP A 110 -8.69 18.97 -15.46
C ASP A 110 -9.62 19.60 -16.50
N ARG A 111 -9.97 18.87 -17.56
CA ARG A 111 -10.92 19.31 -18.60
C ARG A 111 -12.23 19.78 -17.95
N TYR A 112 -12.85 18.97 -17.07
CA TYR A 112 -14.09 19.37 -16.40
C TYR A 112 -13.90 20.63 -15.57
N ARG A 113 -12.81 20.71 -14.79
CA ARG A 113 -12.52 21.86 -13.92
C ARG A 113 -12.30 23.14 -14.72
N ILE A 114 -11.56 23.07 -15.82
CA ILE A 114 -11.30 24.21 -16.73
C ILE A 114 -12.61 24.68 -17.36
N MET A 115 -13.40 23.79 -17.94
CA MET A 115 -14.70 24.14 -18.55
C MET A 115 -15.66 24.74 -17.53
N LYS A 116 -15.74 24.17 -16.32
CA LYS A 116 -16.59 24.68 -15.25
C LYS A 116 -16.16 26.07 -14.79
N LYS A 117 -14.86 26.32 -14.67
CA LYS A 117 -14.31 27.65 -14.35
C LYS A 117 -14.59 28.68 -15.47
N ALA A 118 -14.63 28.24 -16.71
CA ALA A 118 -15.00 29.07 -17.86
C ALA A 118 -16.53 29.34 -17.98
N GLY A 119 -17.35 28.82 -17.06
CA GLY A 119 -18.78 29.04 -17.03
C GLY A 119 -19.63 28.07 -17.87
N ALA A 120 -19.02 26.98 -18.40
CA ALA A 120 -19.76 25.99 -19.20
C ALA A 120 -20.86 25.29 -18.37
N THR A 121 -21.98 25.05 -19.00
CA THR A 121 -23.11 24.29 -18.44
C THR A 121 -22.79 22.78 -18.41
N GLU A 122 -23.50 22.03 -17.59
CA GLU A 122 -23.34 20.55 -17.53
C GLU A 122 -23.62 19.88 -18.88
N ALA A 123 -24.56 20.42 -19.66
CA ALA A 123 -24.90 19.92 -20.99
C ALA A 123 -23.74 20.14 -21.99
N GLU A 124 -23.13 21.31 -21.98
CA GLU A 124 -21.94 21.61 -22.82
C GLU A 124 -20.73 20.77 -22.43
N ILE A 125 -20.50 20.60 -21.13
CA ILE A 125 -19.42 19.74 -20.63
C ILE A 125 -19.67 18.30 -21.07
N LYS A 126 -20.87 17.77 -20.89
CA LYS A 126 -21.21 16.41 -21.33
C LYS A 126 -21.01 16.24 -22.83
N LYS A 127 -21.47 17.19 -23.64
CA LYS A 127 -21.26 17.18 -25.09
C LYS A 127 -19.77 17.14 -25.44
N ALA A 128 -18.94 17.94 -24.77
CA ALA A 128 -17.48 17.95 -24.99
C ALA A 128 -16.83 16.61 -24.60
N PHE A 129 -17.33 15.92 -23.54
CA PHE A 129 -16.83 14.61 -23.16
C PHE A 129 -17.29 13.48 -24.08
N ASP A 130 -18.37 13.67 -24.83
CA ASP A 130 -18.92 12.70 -25.79
C ASP A 130 -18.47 12.99 -27.24
N THR A 131 -17.71 14.08 -27.49
CA THR A 131 -17.20 14.44 -28.83
C THR A 131 -15.80 13.85 -29.04
N PRO A 132 -15.58 13.06 -30.12
CA PRO A 132 -14.26 12.52 -30.43
C PRO A 132 -13.26 13.64 -30.75
N GLU A 133 -12.02 13.47 -30.27
CA GLU A 133 -10.90 14.36 -30.57
C GLU A 133 -9.58 13.55 -30.67
N GLU A 134 -8.60 14.12 -31.33
CA GLU A 134 -7.23 13.57 -31.38
C GLU A 134 -6.58 13.70 -30.00
N MET A 135 -5.99 12.61 -29.52
CA MET A 135 -5.26 12.59 -28.26
C MET A 135 -4.16 11.53 -28.26
N SER A 136 -3.11 11.78 -27.47
CA SER A 136 -2.09 10.80 -27.18
C SER A 136 -2.38 10.11 -25.86
N VAL A 137 -2.36 8.79 -25.84
CA VAL A 137 -2.66 7.98 -24.65
C VAL A 137 -1.51 7.04 -24.34
N PHE A 138 -1.39 6.68 -23.06
CA PHE A 138 -0.42 5.69 -22.61
C PHE A 138 -0.71 4.30 -23.21
N SER A 139 0.34 3.64 -23.67
CA SER A 139 0.34 2.19 -23.86
C SER A 139 1.64 1.58 -23.31
N TRP A 140 1.66 0.27 -23.12
CA TRP A 140 2.88 -0.44 -22.69
C TRP A 140 4.00 -0.47 -23.75
N GLU A 141 3.71 -0.06 -24.98
CA GLU A 141 4.64 0.10 -26.08
C GLU A 141 5.09 1.54 -26.32
N GLY A 142 4.66 2.48 -25.47
CA GLY A 142 4.88 3.92 -25.59
C GLY A 142 3.59 4.69 -25.81
N GLU A 143 3.70 5.98 -26.11
CA GLU A 143 2.55 6.82 -26.41
C GLU A 143 1.89 6.38 -27.73
N LYS A 144 0.55 6.43 -27.74
CA LYS A 144 -0.25 6.06 -28.89
C LYS A 144 -1.19 7.20 -29.24
N ASP A 145 -1.05 7.75 -30.43
CA ASP A 145 -1.99 8.71 -30.98
C ASP A 145 -3.27 8.00 -31.45
N THR A 146 -4.38 8.55 -31.07
CA THR A 146 -5.69 7.96 -31.36
C THR A 146 -6.79 9.03 -31.37
N ILE A 147 -7.92 8.69 -32.00
CA ILE A 147 -9.14 9.50 -31.94
C ILE A 147 -10.13 8.79 -31.05
N MET A 148 -10.50 9.40 -29.93
CA MET A 148 -11.53 8.89 -29.04
C MET A 148 -12.21 10.03 -28.28
N THR A 149 -13.34 9.74 -27.64
CA THR A 149 -13.97 10.74 -26.76
C THR A 149 -13.19 10.87 -25.45
N PRO A 150 -13.20 12.04 -24.79
CA PRO A 150 -12.64 12.20 -23.46
C PRO A 150 -13.24 11.21 -22.44
N MET A 151 -14.52 10.83 -22.60
CA MET A 151 -15.13 9.81 -21.75
C MET A 151 -14.55 8.42 -22.02
N ASP A 152 -14.25 8.08 -23.28
CA ASP A 152 -13.61 6.80 -23.62
C ASP A 152 -12.16 6.74 -23.13
N SER A 153 -11.44 7.88 -23.14
CA SER A 153 -10.12 7.93 -22.53
C SER A 153 -10.17 7.64 -21.02
N ILE A 154 -11.17 8.17 -20.30
CA ILE A 154 -11.39 7.82 -18.88
C ILE A 154 -11.62 6.32 -18.71
N ARG A 155 -12.48 5.72 -19.54
CA ARG A 155 -12.71 4.25 -19.53
C ARG A 155 -11.43 3.48 -19.84
N TYR A 156 -10.68 3.89 -20.84
CA TYR A 156 -9.39 3.32 -21.24
C TYR A 156 -8.41 3.26 -20.05
N TYR A 157 -8.20 4.39 -19.36
CA TYR A 157 -7.30 4.46 -18.21
C TYR A 157 -7.78 3.62 -17.00
N LYS A 158 -9.07 3.32 -16.89
CA LYS A 158 -9.59 2.42 -15.83
C LYS A 158 -9.20 0.95 -16.03
N PHE A 159 -8.83 0.55 -17.23
CA PHE A 159 -8.36 -0.82 -17.51
C PHE A 159 -6.91 -1.08 -17.06
N PHE A 160 -6.09 -0.05 -16.88
CA PHE A 160 -4.69 -0.25 -16.51
C PHE A 160 -4.54 -0.65 -15.05
N LEU A 161 -3.81 -1.75 -14.84
CA LEU A 161 -3.42 -2.22 -13.52
C LEU A 161 -2.51 -1.19 -12.86
N ARG A 162 -2.62 -1.08 -11.54
CA ARG A 162 -1.84 -0.16 -10.71
C ARG A 162 -0.99 -0.95 -9.73
N ALA A 163 0.21 -0.49 -9.48
CA ALA A 163 1.09 -1.03 -8.45
C ALA A 163 1.82 0.10 -7.74
N GLY A 164 2.11 -0.11 -6.46
CA GLY A 164 3.06 0.67 -5.70
C GLY A 164 4.22 -0.24 -5.29
N PHE A 165 5.43 0.29 -5.30
CA PHE A 165 6.62 -0.40 -4.84
C PHE A 165 7.47 0.54 -3.99
N MET A 166 8.02 0.04 -2.90
CA MET A 166 8.99 0.76 -2.07
C MET A 166 10.06 -0.20 -1.56
N SER A 167 11.32 0.19 -1.70
CA SER A 167 12.48 -0.48 -1.10
C SER A 167 13.08 0.44 -0.06
N MET A 168 13.32 -0.08 1.15
CA MET A 168 13.79 0.70 2.29
C MET A 168 14.81 -0.09 3.09
N ASP A 169 15.88 0.57 3.52
CA ASP A 169 16.82 0.01 4.48
C ASP A 169 16.16 -0.07 5.88
N PRO A 170 16.05 -1.26 6.49
CA PRO A 170 15.31 -1.42 7.74
C PRO A 170 15.98 -0.81 8.97
N ARG A 171 17.26 -0.42 8.88
CA ARG A 171 18.01 0.17 10.00
C ARG A 171 18.02 1.70 9.95
N SER A 172 18.26 2.26 8.76
CA SER A 172 18.37 3.70 8.58
C SER A 172 17.06 4.36 8.15
N GLY A 173 16.05 3.58 7.77
CA GLY A 173 14.81 4.12 7.21
C GLY A 173 14.97 4.70 5.79
N HIS A 174 16.18 4.68 5.22
CA HIS A 174 16.44 5.24 3.90
C HIS A 174 15.61 4.53 2.82
N VAL A 175 14.75 5.27 2.16
CA VAL A 175 14.03 4.79 0.99
C VAL A 175 14.99 4.79 -0.20
N LYS A 176 15.28 3.59 -0.71
CA LYS A 176 16.25 3.36 -1.79
C LYS A 176 15.63 3.37 -3.19
N ALA A 177 14.39 2.91 -3.29
CA ALA A 177 13.61 2.96 -4.52
C ALA A 177 12.14 3.14 -4.21
N TYR A 178 11.44 3.88 -5.07
CA TYR A 178 10.06 4.25 -4.88
C TYR A 178 9.33 4.34 -6.22
N VAL A 179 8.27 3.54 -6.39
CA VAL A 179 7.44 3.58 -7.60
C VAL A 179 5.98 3.74 -7.17
N GLY A 180 5.40 4.90 -7.42
CA GLY A 180 4.02 5.22 -7.08
C GLY A 180 2.99 4.77 -8.11
N GLY A 181 3.43 4.38 -9.30
CA GLY A 181 2.56 3.93 -10.39
C GLY A 181 3.35 3.54 -11.63
N PRO A 182 2.68 3.00 -12.67
CA PRO A 182 3.37 2.48 -13.86
C PRO A 182 4.08 3.56 -14.71
N ASN A 183 3.60 4.80 -14.64
CA ASN A 183 4.19 5.94 -15.32
C ASN A 183 3.66 7.23 -14.70
N TYR A 184 4.53 8.09 -14.20
CA TYR A 184 4.11 9.29 -13.46
C TYR A 184 3.34 10.32 -14.33
N HIS A 185 3.70 10.45 -15.60
CA HIS A 185 3.04 11.40 -16.50
C HIS A 185 1.54 11.10 -16.64
N TYR A 186 1.18 9.82 -16.77
CA TYR A 186 -0.20 9.37 -16.99
C TYR A 186 -0.92 8.92 -15.71
N PHE A 187 -0.17 8.52 -14.67
CA PHE A 187 -0.71 7.89 -13.46
C PHE A 187 -0.12 8.53 -12.20
N GLN A 188 -0.55 9.75 -11.93
CA GLN A 188 -0.03 10.57 -10.82
C GLN A 188 -0.52 10.13 -9.43
N TYR A 189 -1.60 9.32 -9.35
CA TYR A 189 -2.08 8.84 -8.06
C TYR A 189 -1.10 7.83 -7.47
N ASP A 190 -0.50 8.21 -6.35
CA ASP A 190 0.51 7.42 -5.66
C ASP A 190 -0.08 6.17 -4.99
N MET A 191 0.26 5.00 -5.53
CA MET A 191 -0.16 3.70 -5.01
C MET A 191 0.74 3.18 -3.88
N ALA A 192 1.89 3.80 -3.64
CA ALA A 192 2.81 3.35 -2.60
C ALA A 192 2.50 3.97 -1.23
N MET A 193 2.31 5.28 -1.13
CA MET A 193 2.07 5.97 0.15
C MET A 193 0.62 6.41 0.34
N VAL A 194 -0.09 6.80 -0.74
CA VAL A 194 -1.45 7.35 -0.67
C VAL A 194 -2.50 6.26 -0.88
N GLY A 195 -2.25 5.37 -1.84
CA GLY A 195 -3.17 4.30 -2.20
C GLY A 195 -3.27 3.23 -1.12
N ARG A 196 -4.41 3.13 -0.45
CA ARG A 196 -4.72 2.04 0.46
C ARG A 196 -5.50 0.96 -0.23
N ARG A 197 -5.17 -0.28 0.07
CA ARG A 197 -5.86 -1.47 -0.45
C ARG A 197 -6.00 -2.50 0.65
N GLN A 198 -6.98 -3.37 0.48
CA GLN A 198 -7.18 -4.52 1.35
C GLN A 198 -5.90 -5.36 1.38
N VAL A 199 -5.35 -5.53 2.58
CA VAL A 199 -4.04 -6.19 2.76
C VAL A 199 -4.10 -7.71 2.69
N GLY A 200 -5.27 -8.29 2.93
CA GLY A 200 -5.45 -9.74 2.91
C GLY A 200 -4.43 -10.46 3.80
N SER A 201 -3.87 -11.54 3.31
CA SER A 201 -2.94 -12.38 4.09
C SER A 201 -1.63 -11.72 4.49
N THR A 202 -1.31 -10.50 4.03
CA THR A 202 -0.14 -9.77 4.53
C THR A 202 -0.35 -9.22 5.94
N ILE A 203 -1.59 -9.25 6.47
CA ILE A 203 -1.90 -8.95 7.88
C ILE A 203 -1.43 -10.05 8.84
N LYS A 204 -1.35 -11.30 8.38
CA LYS A 204 -1.07 -12.46 9.26
C LYS A 204 0.19 -12.32 10.10
N PRO A 205 1.31 -11.77 9.61
CA PRO A 205 2.48 -11.55 10.48
C PRO A 205 2.17 -10.73 11.73
N PHE A 206 1.23 -9.77 11.71
CA PHE A 206 0.85 -9.03 12.91
C PHE A 206 0.12 -9.92 13.93
N LEU A 207 -0.81 -10.77 13.48
CA LEU A 207 -1.48 -11.74 14.35
C LEU A 207 -0.48 -12.75 14.95
N TYR A 208 0.40 -13.30 14.10
CA TYR A 208 1.41 -14.25 14.55
C TYR A 208 2.42 -13.60 15.51
N THR A 209 2.76 -12.33 15.29
CA THR A 209 3.54 -11.54 16.25
C THR A 209 2.82 -11.41 17.58
N LEU A 210 1.52 -11.07 17.57
CA LEU A 210 0.73 -11.01 18.77
C LEU A 210 0.70 -12.36 19.50
N ALA A 211 0.62 -13.47 18.77
CA ALA A 211 0.73 -14.81 19.35
C ALA A 211 2.10 -15.04 20.01
N MET A 212 3.20 -14.68 19.34
CA MET A 212 4.56 -14.82 19.90
C MET A 212 4.76 -14.00 21.17
N GLU A 213 4.21 -12.78 21.23
CA GLU A 213 4.21 -11.91 22.42
C GLU A 213 3.35 -12.49 23.56
N ASN A 214 2.37 -13.36 23.26
CA ASN A 214 1.52 -14.04 24.22
C ASN A 214 1.98 -15.48 24.53
N GLY A 215 3.26 -15.80 24.29
CA GLY A 215 3.88 -17.03 24.73
C GLY A 215 3.86 -18.18 23.74
N PHE A 216 3.29 -18.00 22.54
CA PHE A 216 3.35 -19.02 21.48
C PHE A 216 4.77 -19.18 20.93
N SER A 217 4.99 -20.34 20.32
CA SER A 217 6.22 -20.71 19.63
C SER A 217 5.94 -21.06 18.17
N PRO A 218 6.88 -20.81 17.25
CA PRO A 218 6.79 -21.32 15.88
C PRO A 218 6.65 -22.84 15.79
N CYS A 219 7.09 -23.58 16.84
CA CYS A 219 7.07 -25.03 16.93
C CYS A 219 5.79 -25.59 17.55
N ASP A 220 4.92 -24.73 18.12
CA ASP A 220 3.66 -25.21 18.70
C ASP A 220 2.83 -25.90 17.64
N GLU A 221 2.28 -27.06 18.00
CA GLU A 221 1.48 -27.87 17.10
C GLU A 221 -0.01 -27.61 17.29
N VAL A 222 -0.71 -27.50 16.18
CA VAL A 222 -2.15 -27.25 16.12
C VAL A 222 -2.76 -28.25 15.14
N ARG A 223 -3.90 -28.83 15.49
CA ARG A 223 -4.62 -29.71 14.57
C ARG A 223 -5.16 -28.89 13.38
N HIS A 224 -4.88 -29.32 12.16
CA HIS A 224 -5.31 -28.65 10.94
C HIS A 224 -6.75 -29.02 10.59
N VAL A 225 -7.71 -28.36 11.21
CA VAL A 225 -9.15 -28.53 11.02
C VAL A 225 -9.83 -27.16 10.94
N GLU A 226 -11.11 -27.15 10.57
CA GLU A 226 -11.92 -25.93 10.60
C GLU A 226 -12.05 -25.37 12.02
N TYR A 227 -11.83 -24.07 12.16
CA TYR A 227 -12.08 -23.33 13.41
C TYR A 227 -13.17 -22.29 13.15
N THR A 228 -14.29 -22.42 13.87
CA THR A 228 -15.37 -21.47 13.86
C THR A 228 -15.19 -20.48 15.00
N LEU A 229 -15.23 -19.21 14.69
CA LEU A 229 -15.21 -18.10 15.64
C LEU A 229 -16.60 -17.49 15.74
N ILE A 230 -16.88 -16.83 16.84
CA ILE A 230 -18.10 -16.03 17.00
C ILE A 230 -17.73 -14.58 16.69
N ASP A 231 -18.44 -13.97 15.72
CA ASP A 231 -18.24 -12.58 15.36
C ASP A 231 -18.84 -11.62 16.42
N GLU A 232 -18.66 -10.34 16.22
CA GLU A 232 -19.15 -9.28 17.12
C GLU A 232 -20.68 -9.19 17.20
N ASN A 233 -21.39 -9.85 16.29
CA ASN A 233 -22.86 -9.95 16.27
C ASN A 233 -23.38 -11.28 16.85
N GLY A 234 -22.50 -12.09 17.43
CA GLY A 234 -22.83 -13.41 17.95
C GLY A 234 -23.03 -14.49 16.88
N LYS A 235 -22.63 -14.26 15.63
CA LYS A 235 -22.81 -15.22 14.54
C LYS A 235 -21.55 -16.08 14.37
N PRO A 236 -21.72 -17.39 14.04
CA PRO A 236 -20.60 -18.26 13.74
C PRO A 236 -19.95 -17.84 12.39
N TRP A 237 -18.64 -17.72 12.43
CA TRP A 237 -17.82 -17.40 11.25
C TRP A 237 -16.68 -18.42 11.12
N THR A 238 -16.64 -19.12 9.98
CA THR A 238 -15.59 -20.08 9.63
C THR A 238 -14.90 -19.63 8.36
N PRO A 239 -13.59 -19.35 8.38
CA PRO A 239 -12.90 -18.92 7.17
C PRO A 239 -12.76 -20.06 6.17
N ARG A 240 -12.93 -19.75 4.89
CA ARG A 240 -12.57 -20.69 3.82
C ARG A 240 -11.04 -20.85 3.78
N ASN A 241 -10.59 -22.08 3.56
CA ASN A 241 -9.17 -22.39 3.42
C ASN A 241 -8.88 -22.98 2.03
N ALA A 242 -7.90 -22.39 1.33
CA ALA A 242 -7.49 -22.87 0.01
C ALA A 242 -6.58 -24.09 0.13
N ASN A 243 -5.80 -24.20 1.21
CA ASN A 243 -4.92 -25.32 1.44
C ASN A 243 -5.70 -26.52 1.99
N LYS A 244 -5.65 -27.64 1.27
CA LYS A 244 -6.30 -28.89 1.66
C LYS A 244 -5.30 -30.00 2.04
N LYS A 245 -4.02 -29.65 2.18
CA LYS A 245 -2.99 -30.62 2.59
C LYS A 245 -3.04 -30.78 4.11
N LEU A 246 -2.72 -31.97 4.59
CA LEU A 246 -2.61 -32.30 6.01
C LEU A 246 -3.87 -32.01 6.84
N ILE A 247 -5.06 -32.07 6.23
CA ILE A 247 -6.33 -31.91 6.99
C ILE A 247 -6.45 -33.08 7.99
N GLY A 248 -6.67 -32.73 9.27
CA GLY A 248 -6.76 -33.67 10.38
C GLY A 248 -5.41 -33.93 11.07
N ASP A 249 -4.28 -33.58 10.46
CA ASP A 249 -2.96 -33.77 11.04
C ASP A 249 -2.58 -32.65 12.02
N MET A 250 -1.55 -32.89 12.84
CA MET A 250 -0.90 -31.84 13.62
C MET A 250 0.10 -31.11 12.74
N VAL A 251 0.02 -29.77 12.73
CA VAL A 251 0.92 -28.90 11.97
C VAL A 251 1.46 -27.80 12.88
N THR A 252 2.68 -27.34 12.62
CA THR A 252 3.26 -26.25 13.42
C THR A 252 2.67 -24.90 13.10
N VAL A 253 2.71 -23.97 14.06
CA VAL A 253 2.34 -22.56 13.83
C VAL A 253 3.19 -21.98 12.67
N LYS A 254 4.49 -22.30 12.60
CA LYS A 254 5.38 -21.95 11.47
C LYS A 254 4.80 -22.42 10.13
N TRP A 255 4.36 -23.68 10.04
CA TRP A 255 3.74 -24.23 8.82
C TRP A 255 2.48 -23.44 8.42
N GLY A 256 1.67 -23.05 9.40
CA GLY A 256 0.46 -22.25 9.19
C GLY A 256 0.75 -20.90 8.50
N LEU A 257 1.76 -20.17 8.95
CA LEU A 257 2.18 -18.92 8.30
C LEU A 257 2.81 -19.18 6.92
N ALA A 258 3.70 -20.19 6.82
CA ALA A 258 4.40 -20.55 5.57
C ALA A 258 3.41 -20.84 4.43
N ASN A 259 2.35 -21.59 4.74
CA ASN A 259 1.31 -21.96 3.78
C ASN A 259 0.15 -20.96 3.70
N SER A 260 0.25 -19.85 4.43
CA SER A 260 -0.82 -18.83 4.51
C SER A 260 -2.18 -19.42 4.92
N ASP A 261 -2.16 -20.40 5.83
CA ASP A 261 -3.32 -21.18 6.21
C ASP A 261 -4.34 -20.35 7.02
N ASN A 262 -5.62 -20.40 6.63
CA ASN A 262 -6.64 -19.60 7.26
C ASN A 262 -7.19 -20.26 8.54
N TRP A 263 -7.17 -21.60 8.62
CA TRP A 263 -7.67 -22.30 9.79
C TRP A 263 -6.71 -22.17 10.97
N ILE A 264 -5.40 -22.30 10.73
CA ILE A 264 -4.39 -22.05 11.77
C ILE A 264 -4.43 -20.58 12.21
N THR A 265 -4.66 -19.65 11.26
CA THR A 265 -4.86 -18.23 11.57
C THR A 265 -6.09 -18.00 12.46
N ALA A 266 -7.23 -18.66 12.15
CA ALA A 266 -8.44 -18.61 12.96
C ALA A 266 -8.24 -19.22 14.35
N TYR A 267 -7.51 -20.35 14.44
CA TYR A 267 -7.12 -20.92 15.74
C TYR A 267 -6.35 -19.90 16.59
N LEU A 268 -5.34 -19.25 16.05
CA LEU A 268 -4.61 -18.22 16.79
C LEU A 268 -5.54 -17.08 17.21
N MET A 269 -6.42 -16.61 16.31
CA MET A 269 -7.38 -15.56 16.62
C MET A 269 -8.35 -15.99 17.73
N SER A 270 -8.72 -17.28 17.82
CA SER A 270 -9.57 -17.80 18.91
C SER A 270 -8.92 -17.70 20.31
N LYS A 271 -7.59 -17.59 20.37
CA LYS A 271 -6.81 -17.45 21.60
C LYS A 271 -6.43 -16.00 21.91
N LEU A 272 -6.70 -15.08 20.98
CA LEU A 272 -6.27 -13.69 21.03
C LEU A 272 -7.46 -12.76 20.91
N ASN A 273 -7.25 -11.47 21.22
CA ASN A 273 -8.31 -10.47 21.17
C ASN A 273 -8.16 -9.57 19.94
N PRO A 274 -9.22 -9.37 19.11
CA PRO A 274 -9.19 -8.50 17.95
C PRO A 274 -8.78 -7.04 18.25
N TYR A 275 -9.14 -6.52 19.42
CA TYR A 275 -8.73 -5.18 19.87
C TYR A 275 -7.23 -5.09 20.10
N ASN A 276 -6.62 -6.16 20.63
CA ASN A 276 -5.17 -6.23 20.81
C ASN A 276 -4.46 -6.32 19.45
N LEU A 277 -5.03 -7.04 18.49
CA LEU A 277 -4.51 -7.07 17.12
C LEU A 277 -4.57 -5.69 16.47
N LYS A 278 -5.73 -5.00 16.54
CA LYS A 278 -5.86 -3.62 16.06
C LYS A 278 -4.82 -2.70 16.71
N ARG A 279 -4.67 -2.75 18.02
CA ARG A 279 -3.70 -1.93 18.75
C ARG A 279 -2.28 -2.21 18.30
N LEU A 280 -1.91 -3.49 18.12
CA LEU A 280 -0.58 -3.87 17.63
C LEU A 280 -0.33 -3.33 16.22
N ILE A 281 -1.31 -3.44 15.30
CA ILE A 281 -1.21 -2.87 13.94
C ILE A 281 -0.90 -1.37 14.00
N HIS A 282 -1.59 -0.61 14.87
CA HIS A 282 -1.31 0.82 15.05
C HIS A 282 0.07 1.07 15.68
N THR A 283 0.51 0.25 16.64
CA THR A 283 1.87 0.33 17.22
C THR A 283 2.95 0.16 16.15
N PHE A 284 2.70 -0.67 15.14
CA PHE A 284 3.57 -0.81 13.96
C PHE A 284 3.50 0.37 12.98
N GLY A 285 2.79 1.45 13.33
CA GLY A 285 2.77 2.71 12.58
C GLY A 285 1.69 2.82 11.52
N VAL A 286 0.73 1.89 11.47
CA VAL A 286 -0.43 2.00 10.59
C VAL A 286 -1.39 3.08 11.10
N ARG A 287 -1.71 4.04 10.23
CA ARG A 287 -2.47 5.24 10.60
C ARG A 287 -3.97 5.14 10.29
N ASN A 288 -4.40 4.13 9.54
CA ASN A 288 -5.82 3.97 9.19
C ASN A 288 -6.67 3.74 10.44
N ARG A 289 -7.52 4.74 10.78
CA ARG A 289 -8.41 4.71 11.97
C ARG A 289 -9.63 3.81 11.78
N ASP A 290 -10.00 3.51 10.53
CA ASP A 290 -11.21 2.77 10.17
C ASP A 290 -11.05 1.25 10.28
N ILE A 291 -9.93 0.77 10.84
CA ILE A 291 -9.71 -0.66 11.09
C ILE A 291 -10.69 -1.12 12.17
N VAL A 292 -11.59 -2.03 11.78
CA VAL A 292 -12.59 -2.61 12.68
C VAL A 292 -11.97 -3.80 13.43
N PRO A 293 -12.03 -3.83 14.78
CA PRO A 293 -11.50 -4.93 15.58
C PRO A 293 -12.48 -6.11 15.60
N SER A 294 -12.62 -6.82 14.50
CA SER A 294 -13.42 -8.03 14.33
C SER A 294 -12.56 -9.29 14.31
N VAL A 295 -13.16 -10.45 14.55
CA VAL A 295 -12.43 -11.73 14.44
C VAL A 295 -11.89 -11.95 13.02
N SER A 296 -12.57 -11.43 11.98
CA SER A 296 -12.13 -11.51 10.60
C SER A 296 -10.90 -10.63 10.30
N LEU A 297 -10.53 -9.69 11.19
CA LEU A 297 -9.34 -8.85 11.03
C LEU A 297 -8.06 -9.68 10.82
N CYS A 298 -8.00 -10.89 11.36
CA CYS A 298 -6.90 -11.82 11.19
C CYS A 298 -6.63 -12.23 9.71
N LEU A 299 -7.60 -12.02 8.82
CA LEU A 299 -7.48 -12.27 7.37
C LEU A 299 -7.32 -10.99 6.53
N GLY A 300 -7.24 -9.82 7.18
CA GLY A 300 -6.91 -8.54 6.55
C GLY A 300 -7.99 -7.91 5.67
N PRO A 301 -9.25 -7.80 6.13
CA PRO A 301 -10.27 -7.03 5.40
C PRO A 301 -10.02 -5.52 5.46
N CYS A 302 -9.02 -5.06 6.19
CA CYS A 302 -8.66 -3.65 6.32
C CYS A 302 -7.73 -3.17 5.21
N GLU A 303 -7.70 -1.85 5.01
CA GLU A 303 -6.91 -1.19 3.99
C GLU A 303 -5.69 -0.50 4.60
N ILE A 304 -4.50 -0.79 4.06
CA ILE A 304 -3.21 -0.21 4.48
C ILE A 304 -2.41 0.14 3.21
N SER A 305 -1.57 1.16 3.25
CA SER A 305 -0.69 1.51 2.13
C SER A 305 0.56 0.62 2.09
N VAL A 306 1.18 0.52 0.92
CA VAL A 306 2.45 -0.21 0.74
C VAL A 306 3.54 0.38 1.66
N GLY A 307 3.63 1.70 1.75
CA GLY A 307 4.62 2.38 2.58
C GLY A 307 4.45 2.10 4.07
N GLU A 308 3.20 2.11 4.58
CA GLU A 308 2.91 1.71 5.96
C GLU A 308 3.32 0.25 6.22
N MET A 309 3.04 -0.66 5.27
CA MET A 309 3.43 -2.08 5.40
C MET A 309 4.94 -2.27 5.35
N VAL A 310 5.66 -1.58 4.45
CA VAL A 310 7.14 -1.66 4.38
C VAL A 310 7.76 -1.13 5.67
N SER A 311 7.29 0.02 6.17
CA SER A 311 7.74 0.57 7.46
C SER A 311 7.48 -0.40 8.62
N ALA A 312 6.29 -0.96 8.71
CA ALA A 312 5.92 -1.93 9.75
C ALA A 312 6.83 -3.16 9.73
N TYR A 313 7.10 -3.71 8.54
CA TYR A 313 7.92 -4.91 8.39
C TYR A 313 9.41 -4.71 8.73
N THR A 314 9.90 -3.46 8.82
CA THR A 314 11.28 -3.21 9.29
C THR A 314 11.52 -3.71 10.70
N ALA A 315 10.49 -3.80 11.54
CA ALA A 315 10.60 -4.29 12.90
C ALA A 315 11.14 -5.72 12.99
N PHE A 316 10.85 -6.58 12.01
CA PHE A 316 11.30 -7.97 12.04
C PHE A 316 12.81 -8.10 11.88
N PRO A 317 13.47 -7.60 10.80
CA PRO A 317 14.92 -7.68 10.67
C PRO A 317 15.67 -6.73 11.60
N ASN A 318 15.01 -5.74 12.17
CA ASN A 318 15.60 -4.72 13.03
C ASN A 318 15.33 -4.97 14.54
N LYS A 319 15.30 -6.23 14.96
CA LYS A 319 15.23 -6.66 16.38
C LYS A 319 14.02 -6.07 17.13
N GLY A 320 12.89 -5.88 16.48
CA GLY A 320 11.68 -5.35 17.07
C GLY A 320 11.52 -3.83 16.98
N ILE A 321 12.46 -3.14 16.35
CA ILE A 321 12.43 -1.70 16.15
C ILE A 321 11.86 -1.38 14.77
N ARG A 322 10.69 -0.76 14.74
CA ARG A 322 10.10 -0.18 13.52
C ARG A 322 10.81 1.12 13.18
N VAL A 323 11.06 1.36 11.90
CA VAL A 323 11.67 2.58 11.38
C VAL A 323 10.73 3.25 10.38
N ALA A 324 10.51 4.55 10.54
CA ALA A 324 9.72 5.34 9.58
C ALA A 324 10.51 5.59 8.28
N PRO A 325 9.83 5.70 7.11
CA PRO A 325 10.51 6.01 5.87
C PRO A 325 11.16 7.40 5.89
N LEU A 326 12.43 7.46 5.50
CA LEU A 326 13.20 8.69 5.34
C LEU A 326 13.53 8.89 3.87
N PHE A 327 13.03 9.96 3.27
CA PHE A 327 13.22 10.30 1.85
C PHE A 327 14.32 11.36 1.65
N VAL A 328 14.49 12.26 2.61
CA VAL A 328 15.44 13.38 2.55
C VAL A 328 16.28 13.38 3.82
N THR A 329 17.60 13.48 3.67
CA THR A 329 18.53 13.53 4.80
C THR A 329 18.95 14.95 5.15
N ARG A 330 18.99 15.85 4.13
CA ARG A 330 19.52 17.19 4.31
C ARG A 330 18.99 18.15 3.24
N ILE A 331 18.81 19.41 3.63
CA ILE A 331 18.54 20.54 2.72
C ILE A 331 19.64 21.58 2.92
N GLU A 332 20.22 22.06 1.82
CA GLU A 332 21.18 23.15 1.78
C GLU A 332 20.66 24.30 0.91
N ASP A 333 21.16 25.51 1.16
CA ASP A 333 20.95 26.65 0.27
C ASP A 333 21.89 26.59 -0.96
N ASN A 334 21.77 27.58 -1.84
CA ASN A 334 22.61 27.66 -3.04
C ASN A 334 24.12 27.82 -2.70
N ASP A 335 24.45 28.41 -1.57
CA ASP A 335 25.82 28.66 -1.11
C ASP A 335 26.44 27.44 -0.39
N GLY A 336 25.64 26.38 -0.16
CA GLY A 336 26.07 25.17 0.52
C GLY A 336 25.91 25.18 2.04
N ASN A 337 25.22 26.18 2.59
CA ASN A 337 24.91 26.17 4.01
C ASN A 337 23.82 25.18 4.33
N VAL A 338 24.01 24.35 5.35
CA VAL A 338 23.01 23.37 5.79
C VAL A 338 21.86 24.10 6.48
N LEU A 339 20.66 23.99 5.91
CA LEU A 339 19.44 24.59 6.43
C LEU A 339 18.67 23.62 7.35
N ALA A 340 18.70 22.32 7.04
CA ALA A 340 18.06 21.28 7.84
C ALA A 340 18.71 19.91 7.62
N THR A 341 18.66 19.07 8.66
CA THR A 341 19.01 17.65 8.62
C THR A 341 17.85 16.83 9.19
N PHE A 342 17.64 15.63 8.65
CA PHE A 342 16.54 14.76 9.05
C PHE A 342 17.06 13.38 9.43
N ALA A 343 16.43 12.80 10.45
CA ALA A 343 16.66 11.43 10.90
C ALA A 343 15.34 10.67 10.93
N PRO A 344 15.35 9.35 10.77
CA PRO A 344 14.12 8.54 10.82
C PRO A 344 13.59 8.45 12.25
N GLU A 345 12.27 8.43 12.40
CA GLU A 345 11.62 8.04 13.63
C GLU A 345 11.79 6.53 13.83
N MET A 346 12.25 6.13 15.01
CA MET A 346 12.43 4.74 15.42
C MET A 346 11.60 4.43 16.66
N GLN A 347 10.94 3.29 16.68
CA GLN A 347 10.12 2.86 17.79
C GLN A 347 10.26 1.36 18.04
N GLU A 348 10.58 0.97 19.27
CA GLU A 348 10.47 -0.43 19.69
C GLU A 348 8.98 -0.80 19.74
N VAL A 349 8.58 -1.82 18.98
CA VAL A 349 7.18 -2.23 18.83
C VAL A 349 6.92 -3.66 19.31
N ILE A 350 7.96 -4.50 19.33
CA ILE A 350 7.92 -5.87 19.83
C ILE A 350 9.26 -6.26 20.45
N SER A 351 9.25 -7.33 21.23
CA SER A 351 10.48 -7.89 21.82
C SER A 351 11.44 -8.46 20.77
N VAL A 352 12.74 -8.43 21.07
CA VAL A 352 13.78 -9.06 20.24
C VAL A 352 13.48 -10.54 19.99
N SER A 353 12.99 -11.25 21.02
CA SER A 353 12.62 -12.66 20.94
C SER A 353 11.49 -12.90 19.91
N SER A 354 10.43 -12.10 19.96
CA SER A 354 9.31 -12.22 19.01
C SER A 354 9.72 -11.82 17.60
N ALA A 355 10.55 -10.79 17.43
CA ALA A 355 11.11 -10.43 16.14
C ALA A 355 11.90 -11.60 15.52
N TYR A 356 12.74 -12.28 16.30
CA TYR A 356 13.50 -13.46 15.85
C TYR A 356 12.58 -14.62 15.47
N LYS A 357 11.59 -14.96 16.31
CA LYS A 357 10.60 -16.00 16.00
C LYS A 357 9.88 -15.69 14.69
N MET A 358 9.52 -14.42 14.46
CA MET A 358 8.87 -13.98 13.23
C MET A 358 9.79 -14.12 12.00
N LEU A 359 11.10 -13.80 12.11
CA LEU A 359 12.05 -14.02 11.03
C LEU A 359 12.13 -15.50 10.62
N VAL A 360 12.14 -16.42 11.59
CA VAL A 360 12.11 -17.87 11.33
C VAL A 360 10.87 -18.25 10.51
N MET A 361 9.70 -17.74 10.89
CA MET A 361 8.45 -18.04 10.20
C MET A 361 8.35 -17.35 8.82
N LEU A 362 8.82 -16.11 8.68
CA LEU A 362 8.82 -15.40 7.38
C LEU A 362 9.82 -16.04 6.39
N ARG A 363 10.95 -16.57 6.85
CA ARG A 363 11.87 -17.37 6.02
C ARG A 363 11.20 -18.65 5.53
N ALA A 364 10.41 -19.32 6.37
CA ALA A 364 9.66 -20.51 5.97
C ALA A 364 8.63 -20.21 4.86
N VAL A 365 8.01 -19.03 4.83
CA VAL A 365 7.12 -18.62 3.71
C VAL A 365 7.86 -18.68 2.37
N VAL A 366 9.12 -18.25 2.32
CA VAL A 366 9.95 -18.21 1.09
C VAL A 366 10.55 -19.58 0.78
N ASN A 367 11.01 -20.32 1.79
CA ASN A 367 11.74 -21.57 1.59
C ASN A 367 10.81 -22.79 1.44
N GLU A 368 9.70 -22.82 2.15
CA GLU A 368 8.84 -24.00 2.32
C GLU A 368 7.39 -23.72 1.91
N GLY A 369 7.01 -22.46 1.66
CA GLY A 369 5.62 -22.03 1.54
C GLY A 369 5.26 -21.27 0.26
N THR A 370 4.28 -20.39 0.40
CA THR A 370 3.65 -19.65 -0.70
C THR A 370 4.59 -18.71 -1.45
N GLY A 371 5.69 -18.27 -0.83
CA GLY A 371 6.74 -17.42 -1.43
C GLY A 371 7.79 -18.18 -2.23
N GLY A 372 7.69 -19.49 -2.36
CA GLY A 372 8.72 -20.36 -2.99
C GLY A 372 9.02 -20.06 -4.47
N ARG A 373 8.18 -19.24 -5.15
CA ARG A 373 8.48 -18.79 -6.53
C ARG A 373 9.85 -18.10 -6.62
N VAL A 374 10.21 -17.31 -5.61
CA VAL A 374 11.51 -16.61 -5.56
C VAL A 374 12.67 -17.58 -5.63
N ARG A 375 12.58 -18.72 -4.91
CA ARG A 375 13.60 -19.78 -4.94
C ARG A 375 13.65 -20.48 -6.29
N ARG A 376 12.51 -20.73 -6.91
CA ARG A 376 12.43 -21.33 -8.28
C ARG A 376 13.05 -20.42 -9.35
N LEU A 377 13.04 -19.11 -9.14
CA LEU A 377 13.69 -18.13 -10.01
C LEU A 377 15.20 -17.97 -9.74
N GLY A 378 15.79 -18.81 -8.86
CA GLY A 378 17.24 -18.87 -8.62
C GLY A 378 17.75 -17.89 -7.57
N VAL A 379 16.92 -17.10 -6.92
CA VAL A 379 17.37 -16.19 -5.85
C VAL A 379 17.77 -16.98 -4.61
N LYS A 380 19.04 -16.93 -4.21
CA LYS A 380 19.61 -17.68 -3.07
C LYS A 380 19.79 -16.84 -1.80
N ALA A 381 19.63 -15.51 -1.89
CA ALA A 381 19.81 -14.62 -0.75
C ALA A 381 18.96 -15.05 0.46
N ASP A 382 19.45 -14.81 1.67
CA ASP A 382 18.67 -15.03 2.89
C ASP A 382 17.54 -14.01 2.95
N MET A 383 16.30 -14.48 2.89
CA MET A 383 15.12 -13.65 2.83
C MET A 383 13.90 -14.30 3.47
N GLY A 384 13.03 -13.44 3.97
CA GLY A 384 11.70 -13.79 4.44
C GLY A 384 10.66 -12.87 3.81
N GLY A 385 9.41 -13.23 3.92
CA GLY A 385 8.34 -12.40 3.39
C GLY A 385 6.96 -12.99 3.66
N LYS A 386 5.93 -12.31 3.14
CA LYS A 386 4.55 -12.78 3.17
C LYS A 386 3.83 -12.45 1.87
N THR A 387 3.18 -13.43 1.30
CA THR A 387 2.33 -13.26 0.11
C THR A 387 0.95 -12.71 0.50
N GLY A 388 0.41 -11.80 -0.31
CA GLY A 388 -0.97 -11.30 -0.20
C GLY A 388 -1.90 -12.00 -1.18
N THR A 389 -3.17 -12.17 -0.77
CA THR A 389 -4.25 -12.69 -1.63
C THR A 389 -5.55 -12.03 -1.21
#